data_1a7b2bb9584229609655ed0738ad1a6c
#
_entry.id   1a7b2bb9584229609655ed0738ad1a6c
#
_cell.length_a   1.000
_cell.length_b   1.000
_cell.length_c   1.000
_cell.angle_alpha   90.00
_cell.angle_beta   90.00
_cell.angle_gamma   90.00
#
_symmetry.space_group_name_H-M   'P 1'
#
loop_
_entity.id
_entity.type
_entity.pdbx_description
1 polymer ?
#
loop_
_entity_poly.entity_id
_entity_poly.type
_entity_poly.pdbx_seq_one_letter_code
_entity_poly.pdbx_strand_id
1 'polypeptide(L)'
;IVNDGSDEEHMAPFNEVAAHSECTILTHEVNKGKGRGLKTAFEFCLENRKDIDGVVTVDGDNQHRAKDIKKCSETMVSTGNVVLGVRDFTGDDVPARSKFGNNMTSGVFKVLCRLNISDTQTGLRAIPYKYLETFDKVEGERFEYETNMLLAFKKYNIGFQEESIE
;
A
#
# COMPACT_ATOMS: atom_id res chain seq x y z
N ILE A 1 -0.95 12.87 0.62
CA ILE A 1 -1.11 12.34 1.99
C ILE A 1 -2.59 12.40 2.33
N VAL A 2 -3.12 11.33 2.94
CA VAL A 2 -4.52 11.32 3.42
C VAL A 2 -4.52 11.39 4.94
N ASN A 3 -5.14 12.44 5.46
CA ASN A 3 -5.48 12.56 6.87
C ASN A 3 -6.88 11.96 7.09
N ASP A 4 -6.95 10.79 7.70
CA ASP A 4 -8.20 10.07 7.90
C ASP A 4 -8.89 10.45 9.22
N GLY A 5 -9.17 11.74 9.38
CA GLY A 5 -9.94 12.27 10.50
C GLY A 5 -9.16 12.34 11.81
N SER A 6 -7.89 12.76 11.76
CA SER A 6 -7.10 13.08 12.95
C SER A 6 -7.69 14.29 13.67
N ASP A 7 -7.66 14.28 15.00
CA ASP A 7 -8.08 15.40 15.83
C ASP A 7 -7.09 16.57 15.81
N GLU A 8 -7.47 17.70 16.41
CA GLU A 8 -6.68 18.93 16.42
C GLU A 8 -5.29 18.74 17.06
N GLU A 9 -5.17 17.88 18.07
CA GLU A 9 -3.91 17.64 18.78
C GLU A 9 -2.88 16.97 17.89
N HIS A 10 -3.32 16.23 16.85
CA HIS A 10 -2.48 15.48 15.92
C HIS A 10 -2.27 16.18 14.57
N MET A 11 -2.69 17.45 14.43
CA MET A 11 -2.57 18.18 13.15
C MET A 11 -1.18 18.74 12.86
N ALA A 12 -0.30 18.87 13.85
CA ALA A 12 1.01 19.48 13.67
C ALA A 12 1.85 18.86 12.53
N PRO A 13 1.99 17.53 12.40
CA PRO A 13 2.73 16.91 11.29
C PRO A 13 2.11 17.21 9.92
N PHE A 14 0.79 17.25 9.81
CA PHE A 14 0.12 17.58 8.56
C PHE A 14 0.36 19.03 8.14
N ASN A 15 0.34 19.96 9.11
CA ASN A 15 0.62 21.38 8.86
C ASN A 15 2.07 21.60 8.41
N GLU A 16 3.02 20.87 9.00
CA GLU A 16 4.42 20.91 8.60
C GLU A 16 4.59 20.44 7.15
N VAL A 17 4.01 19.29 6.81
CA VAL A 17 4.09 18.73 5.45
C VAL A 17 3.34 19.59 4.44
N ALA A 18 2.24 20.22 4.81
CA ALA A 18 1.47 21.13 3.95
C ALA A 18 2.25 22.39 3.52
N ALA A 19 3.32 22.73 4.23
CA ALA A 19 4.21 23.83 3.85
C ALA A 19 5.09 23.50 2.62
N HIS A 20 5.19 22.23 2.23
CA HIS A 20 5.95 21.80 1.07
C HIS A 20 5.04 21.76 -0.17
N SER A 21 5.44 22.49 -1.22
CA SER A 21 4.65 22.65 -2.45
C SER A 21 4.40 21.34 -3.20
N GLU A 22 5.26 20.34 -2.98
CA GLU A 22 5.16 19.00 -3.57
C GLU A 22 4.13 18.10 -2.86
N CYS A 23 3.65 18.53 -1.69
CA CYS A 23 2.77 17.74 -0.87
C CYS A 23 1.32 18.23 -0.99
N THR A 24 0.41 17.29 -1.19
CA THR A 24 -1.04 17.52 -1.13
C THR A 24 -1.62 16.74 0.03
N ILE A 25 -2.45 17.39 0.85
CA ILE A 25 -3.15 16.75 1.96
C ILE A 25 -4.64 16.68 1.63
N LEU A 26 -5.16 15.46 1.65
CA LEU A 26 -6.58 15.18 1.55
C LEU A 26 -7.09 14.84 2.95
N THR A 27 -8.16 15.51 3.41
CA THR A 27 -8.63 15.35 4.78
C THR A 27 -10.06 14.82 4.80
N HIS A 28 -10.29 13.76 5.56
CA HIS A 28 -11.61 13.30 5.93
C HIS A 28 -12.08 14.01 7.22
N GLU A 29 -13.34 14.37 7.29
CA GLU A 29 -13.93 14.96 8.50
C GLU A 29 -13.96 13.98 9.68
N VAL A 30 -14.05 12.68 9.39
CA VAL A 30 -14.06 11.59 10.36
C VAL A 30 -13.24 10.42 9.85
N ASN A 31 -12.76 9.57 10.75
CA ASN A 31 -12.05 8.34 10.37
C ASN A 31 -12.96 7.39 9.58
N LYS A 32 -12.59 7.14 8.33
CA LYS A 32 -13.30 6.25 7.40
C LYS A 32 -12.60 4.90 7.22
N GLY A 33 -11.35 4.81 7.67
CA GLY A 33 -10.53 3.61 7.61
C GLY A 33 -9.48 3.62 6.51
N LYS A 34 -8.44 2.78 6.70
CA LYS A 34 -7.25 2.72 5.82
C LYS A 34 -7.62 2.48 4.34
N GLY A 35 -8.58 1.57 4.08
CA GLY A 35 -9.04 1.30 2.72
C GLY A 35 -9.65 2.52 2.05
N ARG A 36 -10.48 3.29 2.74
CA ARG A 36 -11.05 4.54 2.21
C ARG A 36 -9.96 5.58 1.99
N GLY A 37 -8.99 5.68 2.89
CA GLY A 37 -7.84 6.57 2.70
C GLY A 37 -7.07 6.26 1.41
N LEU A 38 -6.78 4.99 1.15
CA LEU A 38 -6.11 4.56 -0.09
C LEU A 38 -6.94 4.89 -1.34
N LYS A 39 -8.25 4.60 -1.31
CA LYS A 39 -9.16 4.93 -2.43
C LYS A 39 -9.22 6.43 -2.68
N THR A 40 -9.35 7.25 -1.63
CA THR A 40 -9.32 8.71 -1.77
C THR A 40 -8.04 9.20 -2.44
N ALA A 41 -6.90 8.61 -2.12
CA ALA A 41 -5.64 8.92 -2.81
C ALA A 41 -5.65 8.47 -4.29
N PHE A 42 -6.22 7.30 -4.59
CA PHE A 42 -6.33 6.81 -5.97
C PHE A 42 -7.28 7.67 -6.81
N GLU A 43 -8.45 8.01 -6.27
CA GLU A 43 -9.42 8.93 -6.89
C GLU A 43 -8.75 10.27 -7.22
N PHE A 44 -8.02 10.86 -6.26
CA PHE A 44 -7.28 12.10 -6.48
C PHE A 44 -6.25 11.98 -7.61
N CYS A 45 -5.49 10.89 -7.65
CA CYS A 45 -4.49 10.66 -8.71
C CYS A 45 -5.15 10.47 -10.08
N LEU A 46 -6.27 9.72 -10.14
CA LEU A 46 -7.02 9.51 -11.38
C LEU A 46 -7.59 10.82 -11.96
N GLU A 47 -8.01 11.72 -11.10
CA GLU A 47 -8.57 13.02 -11.50
C GLU A 47 -7.49 14.05 -11.86
N ASN A 48 -6.41 14.12 -11.07
CA ASN A 48 -5.49 15.26 -11.09
C ASN A 48 -4.08 14.93 -11.58
N ARG A 49 -3.68 13.66 -11.66
CA ARG A 49 -2.29 13.25 -11.93
C ARG A 49 -2.20 12.18 -13.02
N LYS A 50 -2.66 12.52 -14.22
CA LYS A 50 -2.56 11.64 -15.41
C LYS A 50 -1.14 11.56 -15.99
N ASP A 51 -0.22 12.32 -15.45
CA ASP A 51 1.18 12.47 -15.85
C ASP A 51 2.12 11.49 -15.14
N ILE A 52 1.61 10.66 -14.21
CA ILE A 52 2.43 9.74 -13.41
C ILE A 52 2.40 8.30 -13.96
N ASP A 53 3.48 7.56 -13.77
CA ASP A 53 3.56 6.12 -14.10
C ASP A 53 2.78 5.24 -13.13
N GLY A 54 2.62 5.69 -11.90
CA GLY A 54 1.91 4.98 -10.84
C GLY A 54 2.07 5.65 -9.48
N VAL A 55 1.66 4.95 -8.44
CA VAL A 55 1.74 5.41 -7.06
C VAL A 55 2.49 4.40 -6.18
N VAL A 56 3.11 4.87 -5.11
CA VAL A 56 3.64 4.01 -4.06
C VAL A 56 2.90 4.33 -2.76
N THR A 57 2.21 3.34 -2.21
CA THR A 57 1.57 3.46 -0.89
C THR A 57 2.60 3.25 0.20
N VAL A 58 2.55 4.08 1.23
CA VAL A 58 3.49 4.06 2.36
C VAL A 58 2.70 4.33 3.64
N ASP A 59 2.94 3.54 4.68
CA ASP A 59 2.35 3.79 6.00
C ASP A 59 3.01 5.01 6.67
N GLY A 60 2.23 5.79 7.42
CA GLY A 60 2.69 7.03 8.06
C GLY A 60 3.47 6.83 9.36
N ASP A 61 3.86 5.59 9.70
CA ASP A 61 4.54 5.22 10.94
C ASP A 61 6.08 5.21 10.86
N ASN A 62 6.62 5.67 9.72
CA ASN A 62 8.05 5.77 9.44
C ASN A 62 8.79 4.40 9.44
N GLN A 63 8.10 3.30 9.18
CA GLN A 63 8.75 1.98 9.09
C GLN A 63 9.38 1.73 7.71
N HIS A 64 8.98 2.45 6.68
CA HIS A 64 9.48 2.27 5.32
C HIS A 64 10.63 3.23 5.00
N ARG A 65 11.76 2.69 4.58
CA ARG A 65 12.94 3.48 4.23
C ARG A 65 12.82 4.05 2.82
N ALA A 66 13.31 5.27 2.62
CA ALA A 66 13.29 5.94 1.31
C ALA A 66 13.95 5.12 0.19
N LYS A 67 15.01 4.37 0.50
CA LYS A 67 15.68 3.48 -0.47
C LYS A 67 14.78 2.36 -0.96
N ASP A 68 13.94 1.80 -0.07
CA ASP A 68 13.02 0.71 -0.38
C ASP A 68 11.82 1.21 -1.20
N ILE A 69 11.30 2.39 -0.84
CA ILE A 69 10.26 3.09 -1.61
C ILE A 69 10.75 3.33 -3.04
N LYS A 70 11.96 3.86 -3.18
CA LYS A 70 12.59 4.11 -4.49
C LYS A 70 12.76 2.82 -5.29
N LYS A 71 13.29 1.76 -4.68
CA LYS A 71 13.50 0.46 -5.31
C LYS A 71 12.18 -0.12 -5.85
N CYS A 72 11.11 -0.14 -5.03
CA CYS A 72 9.80 -0.60 -5.46
C CYS A 72 9.24 0.23 -6.63
N SER A 73 9.41 1.56 -6.58
CA SER A 73 9.01 2.47 -7.66
C SER A 73 9.74 2.17 -8.98
N GLU A 74 11.06 2.05 -8.94
CA GLU A 74 11.89 1.76 -10.12
C GLU A 74 11.54 0.41 -10.75
N THR A 75 11.32 -0.62 -9.91
CA THR A 75 10.88 -1.94 -10.36
C THR A 75 9.49 -1.88 -11.00
N MET A 76 8.55 -1.13 -10.41
CA MET A 76 7.22 -0.93 -10.98
C MET A 76 7.29 -0.28 -12.37
N VAL A 77 8.06 0.80 -12.51
CA VAL A 77 8.20 1.52 -13.77
C VAL A 77 8.83 0.63 -14.85
N SER A 78 9.88 -0.12 -14.50
CA SER A 78 10.60 -0.96 -15.46
C SER A 78 9.80 -2.17 -15.94
N THR A 79 8.91 -2.72 -15.11
CA THR A 79 8.19 -3.97 -15.39
C THR A 79 6.71 -3.78 -15.75
N GLY A 80 6.13 -2.65 -15.35
CA GLY A 80 4.70 -2.38 -15.47
C GLY A 80 3.81 -3.29 -14.62
N ASN A 81 4.39 -3.97 -13.62
CA ASN A 81 3.70 -4.82 -12.65
C ASN A 81 3.50 -4.11 -11.31
N VAL A 82 2.54 -4.60 -10.51
CA VAL A 82 2.46 -4.21 -9.10
C VAL A 82 3.67 -4.76 -8.37
N VAL A 83 4.28 -3.96 -7.48
CA VAL A 83 5.41 -4.40 -6.67
C VAL A 83 5.02 -4.35 -5.20
N LEU A 84 5.24 -5.45 -4.49
CA LEU A 84 5.07 -5.56 -3.05
C LEU A 84 6.44 -5.48 -2.39
N GLY A 85 6.64 -4.51 -1.49
CA GLY A 85 7.82 -4.45 -0.64
C GLY A 85 7.67 -5.47 0.49
N VAL A 86 8.39 -6.58 0.45
CA VAL A 86 8.24 -7.69 1.41
C VAL A 86 9.38 -7.72 2.41
N ARG A 87 9.03 -7.91 3.69
CA ARG A 87 10.00 -8.06 4.78
C ARG A 87 10.52 -9.50 4.82
N ASP A 88 11.77 -9.65 5.22
CA ASP A 88 12.34 -10.97 5.48
C ASP A 88 11.93 -11.44 6.89
N PHE A 89 11.04 -12.42 6.95
CA PHE A 89 10.61 -13.05 8.20
C PHE A 89 11.48 -14.24 8.62
N THR A 90 12.58 -14.53 7.92
CA THR A 90 13.45 -15.67 8.25
C THR A 90 14.46 -15.34 9.36
N GLY A 91 14.73 -14.04 9.61
CA GLY A 91 15.65 -13.57 10.64
C GLY A 91 15.24 -13.98 12.07
N ASP A 92 16.21 -14.18 12.96
CA ASP A 92 15.96 -14.56 14.35
C ASP A 92 15.33 -13.44 15.20
N ASP A 93 15.47 -12.19 14.76
CA ASP A 93 14.96 -11.00 15.46
C ASP A 93 13.48 -10.72 15.25
N VAL A 94 12.81 -11.48 14.36
CA VAL A 94 11.38 -11.28 14.07
C VAL A 94 10.52 -11.93 15.16
N PRO A 95 9.58 -11.21 15.80
CA PRO A 95 8.70 -11.79 16.81
C PRO A 95 7.92 -13.00 16.30
N ALA A 96 7.90 -14.09 17.07
CA ALA A 96 7.25 -15.35 16.68
C ALA A 96 5.77 -15.18 16.30
N ARG A 97 5.06 -14.24 16.94
CA ARG A 97 3.66 -13.92 16.64
C ARG A 97 3.49 -13.33 15.23
N SER A 98 4.41 -12.46 14.81
CA SER A 98 4.40 -11.87 13.46
C SER A 98 4.72 -12.92 12.40
N LYS A 99 5.73 -13.78 12.65
CA LYS A 99 6.05 -14.93 11.80
C LYS A 99 4.85 -15.86 11.62
N PHE A 100 4.18 -16.21 12.72
CA PHE A 100 3.04 -17.12 12.69
C PHE A 100 1.84 -16.55 11.93
N GLY A 101 1.49 -15.28 12.21
CA GLY A 101 0.38 -14.61 11.53
C GLY A 101 0.60 -14.50 10.03
N ASN A 102 1.79 -14.04 9.61
CA ASN A 102 2.11 -13.93 8.20
C ASN A 102 2.16 -15.30 7.50
N ASN A 103 2.80 -16.31 8.10
CA ASN A 103 2.89 -17.65 7.53
C ASN A 103 1.51 -18.31 7.34
N MET A 104 0.60 -18.13 8.31
CA MET A 104 -0.76 -18.64 8.22
C MET A 104 -1.51 -17.97 7.07
N THR A 105 -1.46 -16.64 6.97
CA THR A 105 -2.14 -15.89 5.92
C THR A 105 -1.54 -16.18 4.55
N SER A 106 -0.22 -16.19 4.41
CA SER A 106 0.46 -16.54 3.16
C SER A 106 0.14 -17.97 2.72
N GLY A 107 0.04 -18.91 3.67
CA GLY A 107 -0.39 -20.28 3.41
C GLY A 107 -1.81 -20.35 2.83
N VAL A 108 -2.74 -19.59 3.39
CA VAL A 108 -4.12 -19.49 2.89
C VAL A 108 -4.13 -18.90 1.46
N PHE A 109 -3.41 -17.82 1.21
CA PHE A 109 -3.29 -17.22 -0.13
C PHE A 109 -2.70 -18.20 -1.15
N LYS A 110 -1.67 -18.94 -0.78
CA LYS A 110 -1.03 -19.93 -1.64
C LYS A 110 -1.98 -21.10 -1.98
N VAL A 111 -2.66 -21.67 -0.99
CA VAL A 111 -3.50 -22.84 -1.17
C VAL A 111 -4.84 -22.52 -1.81
N LEU A 112 -5.56 -21.51 -1.29
CA LEU A 112 -6.90 -21.17 -1.75
C LEU A 112 -6.90 -20.25 -2.98
N CYS A 113 -5.99 -19.30 -3.02
CA CYS A 113 -5.94 -18.28 -4.08
C CYS A 113 -4.91 -18.60 -5.16
N ARG A 114 -4.01 -19.57 -4.92
CA ARG A 114 -2.86 -19.86 -5.80
C ARG A 114 -1.99 -18.61 -6.05
N LEU A 115 -1.91 -17.74 -5.07
CA LEU A 115 -1.03 -16.57 -5.05
C LEU A 115 0.12 -16.86 -4.11
N ASN A 116 1.34 -16.75 -4.60
CA ASN A 116 2.55 -16.93 -3.79
C ASN A 116 3.02 -15.54 -3.33
N ILE A 117 2.55 -15.13 -2.16
CA ILE A 117 2.87 -13.83 -1.53
C ILE A 117 3.55 -14.13 -0.21
N SER A 118 4.78 -13.64 -0.04
CA SER A 118 5.59 -13.89 1.14
C SER A 118 5.25 -12.98 2.31
N ASP A 119 4.83 -11.74 2.06
CA ASP A 119 4.33 -10.80 3.06
C ASP A 119 2.97 -10.23 2.66
N THR A 120 1.91 -10.79 3.23
CA THR A 120 0.53 -10.37 2.96
C THR A 120 0.11 -9.11 3.73
N GLN A 121 0.93 -8.67 4.69
CA GLN A 121 0.64 -7.55 5.59
C GLN A 121 1.42 -6.27 5.23
N THR A 122 2.20 -6.31 4.15
CA THR A 122 2.97 -5.13 3.74
C THR A 122 2.07 -3.97 3.29
N GLY A 123 2.34 -2.78 3.82
CA GLY A 123 1.73 -1.51 3.38
C GLY A 123 2.49 -0.87 2.21
N LEU A 124 3.76 -1.27 1.98
CA LEU A 124 4.56 -0.75 0.87
C LEU A 124 4.20 -1.45 -0.43
N ARG A 125 3.48 -0.75 -1.31
CA ARG A 125 3.04 -1.27 -2.61
C ARG A 125 3.24 -0.23 -3.69
N ALA A 126 3.97 -0.55 -4.73
CA ALA A 126 4.06 0.28 -5.92
C ALA A 126 3.07 -0.22 -6.97
N ILE A 127 2.16 0.65 -7.41
CA ILE A 127 0.99 0.32 -8.22
C ILE A 127 1.03 1.14 -9.50
N PRO A 128 1.14 0.49 -10.69
CA PRO A 128 1.05 1.19 -11.97
C PRO A 128 -0.27 1.94 -12.13
N TYR A 129 -0.21 3.12 -12.75
CA TYR A 129 -1.39 3.98 -12.97
C TYR A 129 -2.58 3.24 -13.61
N LYS A 130 -2.31 2.35 -14.57
CA LYS A 130 -3.32 1.54 -15.27
C LYS A 130 -4.20 0.67 -14.35
N TYR A 131 -3.78 0.41 -13.12
CA TYR A 131 -4.52 -0.41 -12.15
C TYR A 131 -5.23 0.40 -11.07
N LEU A 132 -5.02 1.73 -10.98
CA LEU A 132 -5.61 2.56 -9.93
C LEU A 132 -7.14 2.49 -9.94
N GLU A 133 -7.77 2.60 -11.13
CA GLU A 133 -9.23 2.48 -11.26
C GLU A 133 -9.76 1.11 -10.84
N THR A 134 -8.98 0.05 -11.09
CA THR A 134 -9.34 -1.31 -10.66
C THR A 134 -9.29 -1.43 -9.15
N PHE A 135 -8.24 -0.91 -8.52
CA PHE A 135 -8.10 -0.96 -7.07
C PHE A 135 -9.07 -0.02 -6.35
N ASP A 136 -9.40 1.10 -6.91
CA ASP A 136 -10.43 1.98 -6.37
C ASP A 136 -11.79 1.26 -6.21
N LYS A 137 -12.13 0.38 -7.15
CA LYS A 137 -13.38 -0.41 -7.15
C LYS A 137 -13.32 -1.70 -6.29
N VAL A 138 -12.19 -2.02 -5.69
CA VAL A 138 -12.08 -3.19 -4.78
C VAL A 138 -12.90 -2.93 -3.51
N GLU A 139 -13.65 -3.92 -3.05
CA GLU A 139 -14.46 -3.84 -1.84
C GLU A 139 -13.61 -3.67 -0.58
N GLY A 140 -14.19 -3.05 0.46
CA GLY A 140 -13.57 -2.77 1.74
C GLY A 140 -13.20 -1.30 1.92
N GLU A 141 -13.33 -0.83 3.16
CA GLU A 141 -13.05 0.56 3.55
C GLU A 141 -12.00 0.64 4.66
N ARG A 142 -11.74 -0.49 5.34
CA ARG A 142 -10.82 -0.57 6.47
C ARG A 142 -9.65 -1.50 6.15
N PHE A 143 -9.14 -2.24 7.11
CA PHE A 143 -7.97 -3.12 6.94
C PHE A 143 -8.21 -4.30 5.98
N GLU A 144 -9.46 -4.77 5.85
CA GLU A 144 -9.83 -5.82 4.91
C GLU A 144 -9.55 -5.44 3.46
N TYR A 145 -9.57 -4.13 3.14
CA TYR A 145 -9.28 -3.64 1.80
C TYR A 145 -7.90 -4.08 1.28
N GLU A 146 -6.88 -4.03 2.12
CA GLU A 146 -5.52 -4.44 1.71
C GLU A 146 -5.45 -5.93 1.36
N THR A 147 -6.21 -6.76 2.08
CA THR A 147 -6.37 -8.18 1.76
C THR A 147 -7.13 -8.36 0.44
N ASN A 148 -8.20 -7.61 0.24
CA ASN A 148 -9.01 -7.66 -0.97
C ASN A 148 -8.23 -7.17 -2.20
N MET A 149 -7.32 -6.21 -2.05
CA MET A 149 -6.38 -5.83 -3.12
C MET A 149 -5.51 -7.01 -3.57
N LEU A 150 -5.00 -7.83 -2.65
CA LEU A 150 -4.21 -9.01 -3.00
C LEU A 150 -5.07 -10.06 -3.73
N LEU A 151 -6.32 -10.25 -3.31
CA LEU A 151 -7.26 -11.13 -4.01
C LEU A 151 -7.60 -10.63 -5.42
N ALA A 152 -7.60 -9.31 -5.62
CA ALA A 152 -7.83 -8.68 -6.91
C ALA A 152 -6.74 -9.05 -7.94
N PHE A 153 -5.50 -9.36 -7.52
CA PHE A 153 -4.45 -9.82 -8.44
C PHE A 153 -4.92 -11.02 -9.26
N LYS A 154 -5.52 -12.01 -8.61
CA LYS A 154 -6.05 -13.18 -9.30
C LYS A 154 -7.33 -12.88 -10.06
N LYS A 155 -8.26 -12.13 -9.45
CA LYS A 155 -9.56 -11.82 -10.03
C LYS A 155 -9.43 -11.08 -11.37
N TYR A 156 -8.49 -10.15 -11.44
CA TYR A 156 -8.28 -9.28 -12.60
C TYR A 156 -7.02 -9.60 -13.40
N ASN A 157 -6.36 -10.75 -13.10
CA ASN A 157 -5.12 -11.18 -13.75
C ASN A 157 -4.03 -10.09 -13.73
N ILE A 158 -3.84 -9.45 -12.58
CA ILE A 158 -2.83 -8.41 -12.37
C ILE A 158 -1.49 -9.07 -12.08
N GLY A 159 -0.48 -8.75 -12.90
CA GLY A 159 0.90 -9.18 -12.65
C GLY A 159 1.48 -8.46 -11.44
N PHE A 160 2.18 -9.20 -10.58
CA PHE A 160 2.90 -8.63 -9.45
C PHE A 160 4.25 -9.30 -9.24
N GLN A 161 5.12 -8.63 -8.51
CA GLN A 161 6.40 -9.17 -8.05
C GLN A 161 6.72 -8.62 -6.66
N GLU A 162 7.67 -9.26 -6.00
CA GLU A 162 8.11 -8.92 -4.66
C GLU A 162 9.52 -8.33 -4.70
N GLU A 163 9.73 -7.27 -3.91
CA GLU A 163 11.03 -6.67 -3.64
C GLU A 163 11.33 -6.79 -2.14
N SER A 164 12.46 -7.40 -1.81
CA SER A 164 12.92 -7.47 -0.43
C SER A 164 13.27 -6.07 0.10
N ILE A 165 12.71 -5.73 1.25
CA ILE A 165 12.92 -4.47 1.97
C ILE A 165 13.50 -4.72 3.37
N GLU A 166 14.10 -3.67 3.97
CA GLU A 166 14.70 -3.71 5.31
C GLU A 166 13.79 -3.12 6.39
#